data_0311d36a8cfc93f30e4feb49f86c6c92
#
_entry.id   0311d36a8cfc93f30e4feb49f86c6c92
#
_cell.length_a   1.000
_cell.length_b   1.000
_cell.length_c   1.000
_cell.angle_alpha   90.00
_cell.angle_beta   90.00
_cell.angle_gamma   90.00
#
_symmetry.space_group_name_H-M   'P 1'
#
loop_
_entity.id
_entity.type
_entity.pdbx_description
1 polymer ?
#
loop_
_entity_poly.entity_id
_entity_poly.type
_entity_poly.pdbx_seq_one_letter_code
_entity_poly.pdbx_strand_id
1 'polypeptide(L)'
;MASALSDKLSRLVKEMRGQARITEANVSDMLREVRMALLEADVALPVVRDFIARVKDKALGQEVMGSLQPGQVLVSIVSKELAATMGEGVSDINLAAQPPAVILMAGLQGAGKTTTTAKL
;
A
#
# COMPACT_ATOMS: atom_id res chain seq x y z
N MET A 1 -0.49 -11.91 -12.26
CA MET A 1 0.65 -11.20 -12.84
C MET A 1 1.41 -10.51 -11.73
N ALA A 2 2.66 -10.90 -11.54
CA ALA A 2 3.55 -10.10 -10.71
C ALA A 2 3.61 -8.70 -11.35
N SER A 3 3.12 -7.70 -10.67
CA SER A 3 3.18 -6.34 -11.16
C SER A 3 4.57 -5.75 -10.92
N ALA A 4 4.96 -4.81 -11.76
CA ALA A 4 6.16 -4.02 -11.52
C ALA A 4 6.15 -3.37 -10.12
N LEU A 5 4.97 -3.02 -9.61
CA LEU A 5 4.78 -2.52 -8.26
C LEU A 5 5.18 -3.55 -7.21
N SER A 6 4.73 -4.80 -7.34
CA SER A 6 5.06 -5.89 -6.41
C SER A 6 6.57 -6.13 -6.35
N ASP A 7 7.24 -6.16 -7.50
CA ASP A 7 8.69 -6.36 -7.58
C ASP A 7 9.46 -5.19 -6.95
N LYS A 8 9.04 -3.95 -7.21
CA LYS A 8 9.63 -2.76 -6.61
C LYS A 8 9.46 -2.73 -5.10
N LEU A 9 8.26 -2.99 -4.60
CA LEU A 9 8.00 -3.04 -3.16
C LEU A 9 8.77 -4.17 -2.49
N SER A 10 8.88 -5.34 -3.12
CA SER A 10 9.67 -6.46 -2.59
C SER A 10 11.16 -6.12 -2.46
N ARG A 11 11.71 -5.41 -3.43
CA ARG A 11 13.09 -4.91 -3.36
C ARG A 11 13.25 -3.90 -2.23
N LEU A 12 12.37 -2.93 -2.12
CA LEU A 12 12.40 -1.92 -1.05
C LEU A 12 12.27 -2.54 0.33
N VAL A 13 11.43 -3.56 0.49
CA VAL A 13 11.30 -4.31 1.75
C VAL A 13 12.62 -4.97 2.13
N LYS A 14 13.33 -5.57 1.17
CA LYS A 14 14.65 -6.16 1.44
C LYS A 14 15.67 -5.10 1.86
N GLU A 15 15.69 -3.95 1.21
CA GLU A 15 16.56 -2.84 1.57
C GLU A 15 16.23 -2.31 2.97
N MET A 16 14.96 -2.12 3.30
CA MET A 16 14.51 -1.68 4.62
C MET A 16 14.92 -2.65 5.72
N ARG A 17 14.75 -3.97 5.49
CA ARG A 17 15.14 -5.01 6.46
C ARG A 17 16.63 -5.04 6.73
N GLY A 18 17.46 -4.71 5.74
CA GLY A 18 18.90 -4.63 5.86
C GLY A 18 19.42 -3.41 6.61
N GLN A 19 18.57 -2.43 6.92
CA GLN A 19 18.98 -1.22 7.63
C GLN A 19 19.19 -1.50 9.12
N ALA A 20 20.45 -1.40 9.56
CA ALA A 20 20.81 -1.49 10.99
C ALA A 20 20.51 -0.20 11.74
N ARG A 21 20.38 0.91 11.04
CA ARG A 21 20.12 2.24 11.59
C ARG A 21 19.16 3.02 10.70
N ILE A 22 18.14 3.58 11.31
CA ILE A 22 17.17 4.43 10.62
C ILE A 22 17.50 5.89 10.94
N THR A 23 17.73 6.67 9.89
CA THR A 23 17.94 8.12 9.95
C THR A 23 16.86 8.82 9.13
N GLU A 24 16.62 10.10 9.41
CA GLU A 24 15.67 10.88 8.60
C GLU A 24 16.03 10.87 7.11
N ALA A 25 17.32 10.94 6.79
CA ALA A 25 17.80 10.94 5.41
C ALA A 25 17.48 9.63 4.70
N ASN A 26 17.79 8.47 5.29
CA ASN A 26 17.52 7.19 4.65
C ASN A 26 16.02 6.85 4.59
N VAL A 27 15.24 7.27 5.58
CA VAL A 27 13.77 7.17 5.53
C VAL A 27 13.22 8.00 4.37
N SER A 28 13.67 9.23 4.21
CA SER A 28 13.23 10.11 3.11
C SER A 28 13.54 9.50 1.74
N ASP A 29 14.72 8.94 1.56
CA ASP A 29 15.10 8.28 0.30
C ASP A 29 14.24 7.04 0.02
N MET A 30 14.03 6.18 1.01
CA MET A 30 13.17 5.01 0.87
C MET A 30 11.72 5.38 0.56
N LEU A 31 11.17 6.37 1.26
CA LEU A 31 9.80 6.84 1.02
C LEU A 31 9.64 7.51 -0.34
N ARG A 32 10.68 8.16 -0.85
CA ARG A 32 10.69 8.69 -2.21
C ARG A 32 10.53 7.58 -3.25
N GLU A 33 11.23 6.47 -3.08
CA GLU A 33 11.10 5.31 -3.97
C GLU A 33 9.73 4.65 -3.87
N VAL A 34 9.18 4.50 -2.65
CA VAL A 34 7.81 4.01 -2.44
C VAL A 34 6.80 4.93 -3.14
N ARG A 35 6.94 6.24 -2.98
CA ARG A 35 6.09 7.23 -3.66
C ARG A 35 6.12 7.05 -5.17
N MET A 36 7.30 6.94 -5.75
CA MET A 36 7.45 6.76 -7.20
C MET A 36 6.80 5.45 -7.67
N ALA A 37 6.98 4.37 -6.93
CA ALA A 37 6.37 3.08 -7.25
C ALA A 37 4.83 3.14 -7.23
N LEU A 38 4.25 3.83 -6.25
CA LEU A 38 2.79 4.00 -6.14
C LEU A 38 2.24 4.88 -7.27
N LEU A 39 2.93 5.97 -7.62
CA LEU A 39 2.53 6.85 -8.73
C LEU A 39 2.62 6.13 -10.09
N GLU A 40 3.64 5.33 -10.31
CA GLU A 40 3.77 4.49 -11.51
C GLU A 40 2.67 3.42 -11.61
N ALA A 41 2.11 3.00 -10.47
CA ALA A 41 0.97 2.08 -10.40
C ALA A 41 -0.39 2.80 -10.49
N ASP A 42 -0.41 4.06 -10.89
CA ASP A 42 -1.62 4.89 -11.06
C ASP A 42 -2.41 5.15 -9.76
N VAL A 43 -1.76 5.09 -8.62
CA VAL A 43 -2.38 5.51 -7.36
C VAL A 43 -2.55 7.04 -7.36
N ALA A 44 -3.72 7.51 -6.96
CA ALA A 44 -4.04 8.94 -6.95
C ALA A 44 -3.08 9.73 -6.06
N LEU A 45 -2.62 10.88 -6.54
CA LEU A 45 -1.62 11.71 -5.85
C LEU A 45 -2.01 12.09 -4.40
N PRO A 46 -3.25 12.49 -4.09
CA PRO A 46 -3.66 12.76 -2.70
C PRO A 46 -3.51 11.55 -1.79
N VAL A 47 -3.86 10.35 -2.26
CA VAL A 47 -3.72 9.09 -1.51
C VAL A 47 -2.25 8.79 -1.23
N VAL A 48 -1.38 8.95 -2.23
CA VAL A 48 0.06 8.76 -2.07
C VAL A 48 0.65 9.76 -1.06
N ARG A 49 0.27 11.02 -1.14
CA ARG A 49 0.73 12.06 -0.19
C ARG A 49 0.38 11.71 1.24
N ASP A 50 -0.89 11.37 1.49
CA ASP A 50 -1.36 11.06 2.83
C ASP A 50 -0.69 9.80 3.39
N PHE A 51 -0.53 8.78 2.55
CA PHE A 51 0.19 7.56 2.90
C PHE A 51 1.64 7.85 3.30
N ILE A 52 2.38 8.56 2.45
CA ILE A 52 3.79 8.91 2.70
C ILE A 52 3.94 9.74 4.00
N ALA A 53 3.04 10.70 4.23
CA ALA A 53 3.05 11.52 5.43
C ALA A 53 2.85 10.66 6.70
N ARG A 54 1.88 9.75 6.70
CA ARG A 54 1.62 8.85 7.83
C ARG A 54 2.79 7.91 8.10
N VAL A 55 3.36 7.32 7.06
CA VAL A 55 4.51 6.43 7.20
C VAL A 55 5.72 7.18 7.73
N LYS A 56 6.01 8.37 7.19
CA LYS A 56 7.14 9.19 7.64
C LYS A 56 7.02 9.53 9.12
N ASP A 57 5.85 9.97 9.55
CA ASP A 57 5.58 10.35 10.94
C ASP A 57 5.85 9.18 11.91
N LYS A 58 5.36 7.99 11.56
CA LYS A 58 5.59 6.78 12.35
C LYS A 58 7.02 6.26 12.26
N ALA A 59 7.65 6.35 11.10
CA ALA A 59 9.02 5.90 10.89
C ALA A 59 10.05 6.70 11.69
N LEU A 60 9.78 7.97 11.96
CA LEU A 60 10.63 8.84 12.78
C LEU A 60 10.24 8.81 14.27
N GLY A 61 9.26 8.01 14.64
CA GLY A 61 8.83 7.83 16.03
C GLY A 61 9.81 7.00 16.85
N GLN A 62 9.64 7.06 18.18
CA GLN A 62 10.49 6.35 19.15
C GLN A 62 10.48 4.83 18.96
N GLU A 63 9.38 4.26 18.50
CA GLU A 63 9.25 2.83 18.26
C GLU A 63 10.28 2.33 17.25
N VAL A 64 10.52 3.08 16.18
CA VAL A 64 11.52 2.74 15.15
C VAL A 64 12.92 3.13 15.60
N MET A 65 13.09 4.36 16.07
CA MET A 65 14.40 4.93 16.41
C MET A 65 15.05 4.23 17.61
N GLY A 66 14.24 3.73 18.55
CA GLY A 66 14.71 3.00 19.73
C GLY A 66 14.76 1.47 19.54
N SER A 67 14.38 0.94 18.39
CA SER A 67 14.34 -0.50 18.15
C SER A 67 15.72 -1.08 17.90
N LEU A 68 15.92 -2.36 18.32
CA LEU A 68 17.10 -3.15 17.97
C LEU A 68 17.04 -3.64 16.51
N GLN A 69 15.85 -3.65 15.91
CA GLN A 69 15.62 -4.05 14.51
C GLN A 69 14.77 -3.01 13.79
N PRO A 70 15.30 -1.79 13.59
CA PRO A 70 14.52 -0.67 13.06
C PRO A 70 13.99 -0.92 11.65
N GLY A 71 14.73 -1.64 10.82
CA GLY A 71 14.30 -2.01 9.47
C GLY A 71 13.05 -2.88 9.46
N GLN A 72 12.93 -3.84 10.35
CA GLN A 72 11.74 -4.68 10.46
C GLN A 72 10.53 -3.91 10.99
N VAL A 73 10.73 -3.03 11.95
CA VAL A 73 9.67 -2.15 12.45
C VAL A 73 9.16 -1.24 11.34
N LEU A 74 10.06 -0.67 10.55
CA LEU A 74 9.69 0.16 9.40
C LEU A 74 8.87 -0.62 8.37
N VAL A 75 9.26 -1.84 8.02
CA VAL A 75 8.47 -2.71 7.12
C VAL A 75 7.07 -2.98 7.67
N SER A 76 6.96 -3.24 8.96
CA SER A 76 5.67 -3.43 9.64
C SER A 76 4.77 -2.18 9.53
N ILE A 77 5.35 -0.99 9.72
CA ILE A 77 4.63 0.28 9.57
C ILE A 77 4.12 0.45 8.15
N VAL A 78 4.97 0.27 7.15
CA VAL A 78 4.59 0.39 5.73
C VAL A 78 3.47 -0.60 5.39
N SER A 79 3.58 -1.84 5.82
CA SER A 79 2.57 -2.88 5.60
C SER A 79 1.22 -2.51 6.22
N LYS A 80 1.21 -2.08 7.47
CA LYS A 80 -0.01 -1.66 8.19
C LYS A 80 -0.66 -0.43 7.53
N GLU A 81 0.13 0.54 7.12
CA GLU A 81 -0.40 1.74 6.44
C GLU A 81 -0.94 1.43 5.04
N LEU A 82 -0.33 0.50 4.30
CA LEU A 82 -0.87 0.02 3.03
C LEU A 82 -2.21 -0.67 3.24
N ALA A 83 -2.30 -1.55 4.23
CA ALA A 83 -3.55 -2.24 4.56
C ALA A 83 -4.65 -1.24 4.96
N ALA A 84 -4.34 -0.27 5.80
CA ALA A 84 -5.28 0.79 6.20
C ALA A 84 -5.74 1.64 5.00
N THR A 85 -4.84 1.93 4.07
CA THR A 85 -5.17 2.68 2.84
C THR A 85 -6.13 1.90 1.92
N MET A 86 -6.02 0.58 1.90
CA MET A 86 -6.94 -0.29 1.14
C MET A 86 -8.29 -0.50 1.83
N GLY A 87 -8.39 -0.27 3.12
CA GLY A 87 -9.60 -0.38 3.92
C GLY A 87 -9.42 -1.24 5.17
N GLU A 88 -10.02 -0.81 6.26
CA GLU A 88 -9.88 -1.44 7.59
C GLU A 88 -10.88 -2.55 7.85
N GLY A 89 -11.83 -2.76 6.96
CA GLY A 89 -12.89 -3.76 7.14
C GLY A 89 -13.53 -4.20 5.83
N VAL A 90 -14.38 -5.19 5.93
CA VAL A 90 -15.20 -5.66 4.81
C VAL A 90 -16.36 -4.69 4.61
N SER A 91 -16.53 -4.20 3.39
CA SER A 91 -17.72 -3.45 2.98
C SER A 91 -18.59 -4.35 2.12
N ASP A 92 -19.83 -4.55 2.54
CA ASP A 92 -20.81 -5.26 1.74
C ASP A 92 -21.27 -4.42 0.55
N ILE A 93 -21.75 -5.10 -0.48
CA ILE A 93 -22.34 -4.44 -1.64
C ILE A 93 -23.70 -3.88 -1.22
N ASN A 94 -23.88 -2.59 -1.46
CA ASN A 94 -25.19 -1.96 -1.23
C ASN A 94 -26.13 -2.27 -2.40
N LEU A 95 -27.07 -3.17 -2.17
CA LEU A 95 -28.11 -3.54 -3.14
C LEU A 95 -29.44 -2.80 -2.90
N ALA A 96 -29.43 -1.76 -2.05
CA ALA A 96 -30.62 -0.94 -1.78
C ALA A 96 -30.95 -0.01 -2.97
N ALA A 97 -31.49 -0.61 -4.02
CA ALA A 97 -31.95 0.07 -5.22
C ALA A 97 -33.34 -0.44 -5.60
N GLN A 98 -34.06 0.32 -6.43
CA GLN A 98 -35.29 -0.24 -7.04
C GLN A 98 -34.96 -1.50 -7.86
N PRO A 99 -35.67 -2.61 -7.64
CA PRO A 99 -35.42 -3.84 -8.41
C PRO A 99 -35.59 -3.65 -9.92
N PRO A 100 -34.69 -4.24 -10.72
CA PRO A 100 -33.54 -5.04 -10.34
C PRO A 100 -32.32 -4.16 -9.96
N ALA A 101 -31.56 -4.59 -8.95
CA ALA A 101 -30.24 -3.99 -8.68
C ALA A 101 -29.26 -4.42 -9.76
N VAL A 102 -28.73 -3.49 -10.53
CA VAL A 102 -27.82 -3.75 -11.65
C VAL A 102 -26.38 -3.45 -11.25
N ILE A 103 -25.50 -4.42 -11.42
CA ILE A 103 -24.05 -4.27 -11.17
C ILE A 103 -23.31 -4.39 -12.50
N LEU A 104 -22.61 -3.32 -12.90
CA LEU A 104 -21.80 -3.30 -14.11
C LEU A 104 -20.35 -3.68 -13.80
N MET A 105 -19.91 -4.81 -14.33
CA MET A 105 -18.51 -5.25 -14.27
C MET A 105 -17.74 -4.68 -15.46
N ALA A 106 -16.88 -3.71 -15.22
CA ALA A 106 -16.11 -3.03 -16.24
C ALA A 106 -14.60 -3.30 -16.09
N GLY A 107 -13.93 -3.46 -17.22
CA GLY A 107 -12.48 -3.66 -17.25
C GLY A 107 -12.01 -4.13 -18.62
N LEU A 108 -10.69 -4.08 -18.83
CA LEU A 108 -10.06 -4.59 -20.02
C LEU A 108 -10.03 -6.13 -20.02
N GLN A 109 -9.69 -6.73 -21.16
CA GLN A 109 -9.51 -8.16 -21.27
C GLN A 109 -8.45 -8.66 -20.29
N GLY A 110 -8.74 -9.75 -19.57
CA GLY A 110 -7.85 -10.30 -18.55
C GLY A 110 -7.90 -9.58 -17.18
N ALA A 111 -8.79 -8.61 -16.99
CA ALA A 111 -8.96 -7.91 -15.72
C ALA A 111 -9.65 -8.73 -14.62
N GLY A 112 -10.21 -9.90 -14.96
CA GLY A 112 -10.87 -10.78 -14.00
C GLY A 112 -12.37 -10.53 -13.82
N LYS A 113 -13.04 -9.91 -14.79
CA LYS A 113 -14.48 -9.61 -14.71
C LYS A 113 -15.33 -10.85 -14.46
N THR A 114 -15.15 -11.88 -15.27
CA THR A 114 -15.90 -13.15 -15.16
C THR A 114 -15.61 -13.87 -13.85
N THR A 115 -14.35 -13.96 -13.48
CA THR A 115 -13.91 -14.62 -12.23
C THR A 115 -14.46 -13.92 -11.01
N THR A 116 -14.42 -12.59 -10.98
CA THR A 116 -14.95 -11.78 -9.87
C THR A 116 -16.46 -11.91 -9.79
N THR A 117 -17.16 -11.88 -10.92
CA THR A 117 -18.62 -12.07 -10.97
C THR A 117 -19.03 -13.42 -10.39
N ALA A 118 -18.29 -14.49 -10.71
CA ALA A 118 -18.57 -15.82 -10.18
C ALA A 118 -18.34 -15.97 -8.67
N LYS A 119 -17.49 -15.13 -8.11
CA LYS A 119 -17.17 -15.12 -6.66
C LYS A 119 -18.06 -14.17 -5.86
N LEU A 120 -18.70 -13.25 -6.53
CA LEU A 120 -19.56 -12.26 -5.92
C LEU A 120 -20.93 -12.86 -5.54
#